data_8298a9fa6646aeb7a5299f5f3671ae97
#
_entry.id   8298a9fa6646aeb7a5299f5f3671ae97
#
_cell.length_a   1.000
_cell.length_b   1.000
_cell.length_c   1.000
_cell.angle_alpha   90.00
_cell.angle_beta   90.00
_cell.angle_gamma   90.00
#
_symmetry.space_group_name_H-M   'P 1'
#
loop_
_entity.id
_entity.type
_entity.pdbx_description
1 polymer ?
#
loop_
_entity_poly.entity_id
_entity_poly.type
_entity_poly.pdbx_seq_one_letter_code
_entity_poly.pdbx_strand_id
1 'polypeptide(L)'
;VTTIGTVMLPHVVNTIASGKEDEARQMTNQTFKISLFLSLPIAIGLGCLAPYFIPWFLTSEFTKTGYVISCLAPTIVFISLSNVLGVQYLISFERTRQYTISIVSGSVVNVISNLILIRELGAYGAAISACLTEFTVLMVQYFFVRKDFNFEGVLSKLFKYLFCAVIMGICVFLIGQWLGVGLLTNICQVIVG
;
A
#
# COMPACT_ATOMS: atom_id res chain seq x y z
N VAL A 1 2.95 3.86 8.05
CA VAL A 1 2.60 2.43 8.05
C VAL A 1 3.85 1.56 8.11
N THR A 2 4.90 1.83 7.33
CA THR A 2 6.19 1.13 7.39
C THR A 2 6.86 1.20 8.76
N THR A 3 6.66 2.29 9.51
CA THR A 3 7.21 2.49 10.87
C THR A 3 6.71 1.43 11.85
N ILE A 4 5.47 0.97 11.73
CA ILE A 4 4.94 -0.11 12.58
C ILE A 4 5.75 -1.39 12.34
N GLY A 5 6.10 -1.65 11.09
CA GLY A 5 6.95 -2.78 10.70
C GLY A 5 8.34 -2.74 11.33
N THR A 6 9.00 -1.60 11.29
CA THR A 6 10.34 -1.42 11.87
C THR A 6 10.35 -1.53 13.39
N VAL A 7 9.32 -1.05 14.08
CA VAL A 7 9.22 -1.17 15.55
C VAL A 7 8.93 -2.61 15.99
N MET A 8 8.12 -3.35 15.24
CA MET A 8 7.76 -4.73 15.56
C MET A 8 8.87 -5.75 15.21
N LEU A 9 9.77 -5.42 14.27
CA LEU A 9 10.82 -6.32 13.82
C LEU A 9 11.71 -6.87 14.95
N PRO A 10 12.26 -6.05 15.87
CA PRO A 10 13.07 -6.57 16.99
C PRO A 10 12.29 -7.51 17.90
N HIS A 11 10.99 -7.25 18.12
CA HIS A 11 10.14 -8.11 18.95
C HIS A 11 9.93 -9.48 18.28
N VAL A 12 9.65 -9.51 16.98
CA VAL A 12 9.50 -10.75 16.21
C VAL A 12 10.79 -11.56 16.24
N VAL A 13 11.95 -10.94 15.98
CA VAL A 13 13.25 -11.61 15.99
C VAL A 13 13.58 -12.19 17.38
N ASN A 14 13.37 -11.43 18.45
CA ASN A 14 13.60 -11.91 19.82
C ASN A 14 12.68 -13.08 20.20
N THR A 15 11.42 -13.05 19.74
CA THR A 15 10.46 -14.14 19.98
C THR A 15 10.88 -15.43 19.26
N ILE A 16 11.38 -15.30 18.01
CA ILE A 16 11.95 -16.43 17.25
C ILE A 16 13.20 -16.97 17.96
N ALA A 17 14.12 -16.10 18.39
CA ALA A 17 15.33 -16.50 19.10
C ALA A 17 15.04 -17.22 20.44
N SER A 18 13.88 -16.96 21.04
CA SER A 18 13.38 -17.64 22.23
C SER A 18 12.69 -18.99 21.94
N GLY A 19 12.68 -19.46 20.69
CA GLY A 19 12.05 -20.71 20.27
C GLY A 19 10.52 -20.66 20.14
N LYS A 20 9.91 -19.49 20.18
CA LYS A 20 8.46 -19.28 20.15
C LYS A 20 7.98 -18.85 18.75
N GLU A 21 8.23 -19.68 17.74
CA GLU A 21 7.89 -19.34 16.34
C GLU A 21 6.39 -19.06 16.10
N ASP A 22 5.50 -19.82 16.77
CA ASP A 22 4.05 -19.62 16.60
C ASP A 22 3.58 -18.27 17.14
N GLU A 23 4.18 -17.81 18.24
CA GLU A 23 3.92 -16.48 18.79
C GLU A 23 4.41 -15.39 17.82
N ALA A 24 5.59 -15.54 17.25
CA ALA A 24 6.13 -14.64 16.23
C ALA A 24 5.23 -14.57 14.98
N ARG A 25 4.70 -15.72 14.54
CA ARG A 25 3.72 -15.77 13.42
C ARG A 25 2.43 -15.03 13.74
N GLN A 26 1.91 -15.18 14.97
CA GLN A 26 0.74 -14.45 15.42
C GLN A 26 0.97 -12.93 15.45
N MET A 27 2.11 -12.47 15.96
CA MET A 27 2.50 -11.07 15.99
C MET A 27 2.56 -10.48 14.56
N THR A 28 3.18 -11.19 13.63
CA THR A 28 3.26 -10.78 12.22
C THR A 28 1.86 -10.72 11.57
N ASN A 29 0.99 -11.69 11.88
CA ASN A 29 -0.39 -11.70 11.39
C ASN A 29 -1.22 -10.52 11.93
N GLN A 30 -1.03 -10.14 13.19
CA GLN A 30 -1.65 -8.95 13.77
C GLN A 30 -1.16 -7.68 13.08
N THR A 31 0.16 -7.55 12.88
CA THR A 31 0.75 -6.42 12.16
C THR A 31 0.23 -6.32 10.72
N PHE A 32 0.06 -7.46 10.04
CA PHE A 32 -0.52 -7.49 8.70
C PHE A 32 -1.96 -6.93 8.68
N LYS A 33 -2.79 -7.34 9.64
CA LYS A 33 -4.18 -6.85 9.78
C LYS A 33 -4.23 -5.35 10.09
N ILE A 34 -3.36 -4.86 10.96
CA ILE A 34 -3.25 -3.43 11.31
C ILE A 34 -2.76 -2.64 10.10
N SER A 35 -1.73 -3.12 9.40
CA SER A 35 -1.20 -2.48 8.20
C SER A 35 -2.25 -2.38 7.10
N LEU A 36 -3.06 -3.43 6.91
CA LEU A 36 -4.18 -3.42 5.98
C LEU A 36 -5.24 -2.40 6.38
N PHE A 37 -5.61 -2.37 7.66
CA PHE A 37 -6.60 -1.42 8.20
C PHE A 37 -6.19 0.03 8.01
N LEU A 38 -4.92 0.36 8.20
CA LEU A 38 -4.41 1.73 8.08
C LEU A 38 -4.13 2.13 6.64
N SER A 39 -3.56 1.21 5.83
CA SER A 39 -3.13 1.55 4.47
C SER A 39 -4.29 1.77 3.50
N LEU A 40 -5.41 1.07 3.66
CA LEU A 40 -6.58 1.19 2.78
C LEU A 40 -7.22 2.59 2.83
N PRO A 41 -7.59 3.15 4.01
CA PRO A 41 -8.12 4.50 4.06
C PRO A 41 -7.13 5.54 3.57
N ILE A 42 -5.84 5.42 3.93
CA ILE A 42 -4.80 6.35 3.49
C ILE A 42 -4.67 6.35 1.96
N ALA A 43 -4.65 5.17 1.33
CA ALA A 43 -4.53 5.06 -0.12
C ALA A 43 -5.76 5.66 -0.83
N ILE A 44 -6.97 5.31 -0.39
CA ILE A 44 -8.20 5.81 -0.99
C ILE A 44 -8.35 7.31 -0.73
N GLY A 45 -8.10 7.77 0.50
CA GLY A 45 -8.15 9.18 0.86
C GLY A 45 -7.18 10.02 0.03
N LEU A 46 -5.91 9.60 -0.07
CA LEU A 46 -4.92 10.29 -0.89
C LEU A 46 -5.31 10.28 -2.38
N GLY A 47 -5.80 9.15 -2.89
CA GLY A 47 -6.26 9.03 -4.27
C GLY A 47 -7.40 9.98 -4.63
N CYS A 48 -8.35 10.18 -3.71
CA CYS A 48 -9.47 11.09 -3.90
C CYS A 48 -9.12 12.57 -3.64
N LEU A 49 -8.20 12.84 -2.72
CA LEU A 49 -7.77 14.18 -2.35
C LEU A 49 -6.84 14.81 -3.39
N ALA A 50 -5.90 14.04 -3.94
CA ALA A 50 -4.80 14.54 -4.77
C ALA A 50 -5.26 15.40 -5.97
N PRO A 51 -6.34 15.08 -6.73
CA PRO A 51 -6.79 15.88 -7.85
C PRO A 51 -7.25 17.29 -7.47
N TYR A 52 -7.68 17.50 -6.23
CA TYR A 52 -8.14 18.79 -5.71
C TYR A 52 -7.05 19.53 -4.95
N PHE A 53 -6.22 18.81 -4.21
CA PHE A 53 -5.13 19.36 -3.41
C PHE A 53 -3.99 19.91 -4.27
N ILE A 54 -3.54 19.15 -5.27
CA ILE A 54 -2.39 19.51 -6.08
C ILE A 54 -2.59 20.82 -6.87
N PRO A 55 -3.70 21.03 -7.61
CA PRO A 55 -3.94 22.28 -8.30
C PRO A 55 -4.06 23.48 -7.36
N TRP A 56 -4.58 23.28 -6.16
CA TRP A 56 -4.65 24.33 -5.15
C TRP A 56 -3.29 24.68 -4.57
N PHE A 57 -2.45 23.66 -4.26
CA PHE A 57 -1.17 23.86 -3.58
C PHE A 57 -0.06 24.33 -4.53
N LEU A 58 0.01 23.78 -5.73
CA LEU A 58 1.08 24.10 -6.71
C LEU A 58 0.64 25.09 -7.76
N THR A 59 -0.45 24.90 -8.41
CA THR A 59 -1.13 25.74 -9.42
C THR A 59 -1.94 24.82 -10.36
N SER A 60 -2.84 25.39 -11.15
CA SER A 60 -3.68 24.64 -12.11
C SER A 60 -2.89 23.91 -13.21
N GLU A 61 -1.66 24.34 -13.50
CA GLU A 61 -0.78 23.67 -14.46
C GLU A 61 -0.41 22.24 -14.03
N PHE A 62 -0.38 21.96 -12.71
CA PHE A 62 -0.06 20.67 -12.14
C PHE A 62 -1.25 19.73 -11.94
N THR A 63 -2.42 20.03 -12.52
CA THR A 63 -3.62 19.18 -12.40
C THR A 63 -3.35 17.72 -12.81
N LYS A 64 -2.56 17.49 -13.87
CA LYS A 64 -2.17 16.13 -14.28
C LYS A 64 -1.40 15.39 -13.22
N THR A 65 -0.56 16.07 -12.44
CA THR A 65 0.21 15.49 -11.33
C THR A 65 -0.72 14.96 -10.23
N GLY A 66 -1.81 15.65 -9.93
CA GLY A 66 -2.82 15.15 -8.99
C GLY A 66 -3.38 13.79 -9.39
N TYR A 67 -3.72 13.61 -10.65
CA TYR A 67 -4.21 12.32 -11.17
C TYR A 67 -3.11 11.23 -11.19
N VAL A 68 -1.84 11.59 -11.48
CA VAL A 68 -0.71 10.65 -11.38
C VAL A 68 -0.55 10.14 -9.94
N ILE A 69 -0.67 11.03 -8.95
CA ILE A 69 -0.64 10.64 -7.53
C ILE A 69 -1.82 9.71 -7.18
N SER A 70 -3.01 9.97 -7.72
CA SER A 70 -4.15 9.07 -7.55
C SER A 70 -3.88 7.67 -8.12
N CYS A 71 -3.21 7.58 -9.27
CA CYS A 71 -2.77 6.29 -9.85
C CYS A 71 -1.72 5.58 -8.98
N LEU A 72 -0.88 6.32 -8.26
CA LEU A 72 0.12 5.77 -7.35
C LEU A 72 -0.46 5.36 -5.99
N ALA A 73 -1.62 5.88 -5.60
CA ALA A 73 -2.19 5.64 -4.28
C ALA A 73 -2.30 4.15 -3.88
N PRO A 74 -2.66 3.20 -4.77
CA PRO A 74 -2.69 1.77 -4.42
C PRO A 74 -1.34 1.19 -3.99
N THR A 75 -0.21 1.78 -4.41
CA THR A 75 1.12 1.34 -4.00
C THR A 75 1.32 1.40 -2.48
N ILE A 76 0.64 2.33 -1.80
CA ILE A 76 0.68 2.47 -0.34
C ILE A 76 0.24 1.16 0.33
N VAL A 77 -0.81 0.53 -0.17
CA VAL A 77 -1.32 -0.74 0.35
C VAL A 77 -0.33 -1.86 0.04
N PHE A 78 0.14 -1.96 -1.21
CA PHE A 78 1.04 -3.03 -1.64
C PHE A 78 2.37 -2.96 -0.89
N ILE A 79 3.01 -1.79 -0.80
CA ILE A 79 4.26 -1.59 -0.05
C ILE A 79 4.07 -1.91 1.44
N SER A 80 2.95 -1.48 2.02
CA SER A 80 2.66 -1.71 3.43
C SER A 80 2.58 -3.21 3.75
N LEU A 81 1.85 -3.96 2.94
CA LEU A 81 1.67 -5.41 3.13
C LEU A 81 2.92 -6.19 2.76
N SER A 82 3.61 -5.82 1.68
CA SER A 82 4.87 -6.46 1.28
C SER A 82 5.99 -6.24 2.31
N ASN A 83 5.99 -5.10 3.00
CA ASN A 83 6.94 -4.86 4.10
C ASN A 83 6.72 -5.85 5.26
N VAL A 84 5.47 -6.13 5.62
CA VAL A 84 5.16 -7.10 6.67
C VAL A 84 5.55 -8.52 6.23
N LEU A 85 5.15 -8.96 5.04
CA LEU A 85 5.46 -10.31 4.55
C LEU A 85 6.95 -10.49 4.24
N GLY A 86 7.60 -9.47 3.67
CA GLY A 86 9.00 -9.49 3.29
C GLY A 86 9.93 -9.32 4.48
N VAL A 87 9.86 -8.18 5.15
CA VAL A 87 10.82 -7.82 6.19
C VAL A 87 10.50 -8.51 7.51
N GLN A 88 9.25 -8.43 7.99
CA GLN A 88 8.90 -8.99 9.30
C GLN A 88 8.75 -10.51 9.28
N TYR A 89 8.38 -11.10 8.16
CA TYR A 89 8.24 -12.56 8.07
C TYR A 89 9.45 -13.19 7.38
N LEU A 90 9.65 -12.98 6.07
CA LEU A 90 10.67 -13.72 5.32
C LEU A 90 12.10 -13.47 5.84
N ILE A 91 12.46 -12.22 6.17
CA ILE A 91 13.81 -11.93 6.68
C ILE A 91 13.96 -12.45 8.11
N SER A 92 12.98 -12.24 9.00
CA SER A 92 13.06 -12.68 10.40
C SER A 92 13.11 -14.21 10.55
N PHE A 93 12.48 -14.96 9.64
CA PHE A 93 12.54 -16.42 9.58
C PHE A 93 13.68 -16.95 8.69
N GLU A 94 14.73 -16.13 8.44
CA GLU A 94 15.93 -16.48 7.65
C GLU A 94 15.65 -16.92 6.20
N ARG A 95 14.47 -16.59 5.66
CA ARG A 95 14.05 -16.90 4.29
C ARG A 95 14.48 -15.82 3.28
N THR A 96 15.70 -15.30 3.43
CA THR A 96 16.23 -14.18 2.62
C THR A 96 16.21 -14.47 1.12
N ARG A 97 16.43 -15.73 0.71
CA ARG A 97 16.35 -16.11 -0.72
C ARG A 97 14.96 -15.84 -1.31
N GLN A 98 13.90 -16.16 -0.59
CA GLN A 98 12.53 -15.95 -1.05
C GLN A 98 12.20 -14.45 -1.14
N TYR A 99 12.68 -13.68 -0.16
CA TYR A 99 12.59 -12.22 -0.19
C TYR A 99 13.30 -11.65 -1.42
N THR A 100 14.54 -12.05 -1.68
CA THR A 100 15.32 -11.59 -2.85
C THR A 100 14.63 -11.95 -4.17
N ILE A 101 14.08 -13.16 -4.31
CA ILE A 101 13.33 -13.56 -5.50
C ILE A 101 12.12 -12.64 -5.72
N SER A 102 11.40 -12.25 -4.65
CA SER A 102 10.25 -11.35 -4.79
C SER A 102 10.65 -9.97 -5.30
N ILE A 103 11.74 -9.40 -4.76
CA ILE A 103 12.25 -8.09 -5.20
C ILE A 103 12.76 -8.14 -6.64
N VAL A 104 13.53 -9.17 -7.00
CA VAL A 104 14.03 -9.33 -8.37
C VAL A 104 12.86 -9.49 -9.36
N SER A 105 11.83 -10.26 -9.01
CA SER A 105 10.63 -10.41 -9.85
C SER A 105 9.93 -9.06 -10.07
N GLY A 106 9.76 -8.27 -9.01
CA GLY A 106 9.23 -6.91 -9.13
C GLY A 106 10.09 -6.01 -10.00
N SER A 107 11.42 -6.07 -9.85
CA SER A 107 12.35 -5.27 -10.68
C SER A 107 12.26 -5.60 -12.15
N VAL A 108 12.13 -6.89 -12.51
CA VAL A 108 11.95 -7.32 -13.91
C VAL A 108 10.63 -6.77 -14.46
N VAL A 109 9.52 -6.90 -13.71
CA VAL A 109 8.23 -6.34 -14.11
C VAL A 109 8.31 -4.82 -14.25
N ASN A 110 9.01 -4.13 -13.35
CA ASN A 110 9.20 -2.68 -13.41
C ASN A 110 9.88 -2.25 -14.71
N VAL A 111 11.00 -2.89 -15.06
CA VAL A 111 11.74 -2.55 -16.29
C VAL A 111 10.87 -2.77 -17.53
N ILE A 112 10.23 -3.94 -17.64
CA ILE A 112 9.39 -4.29 -18.80
C ILE A 112 8.19 -3.34 -18.91
N SER A 113 7.47 -3.12 -17.83
CA SER A 113 6.28 -2.27 -17.83
C SER A 113 6.62 -0.80 -18.10
N ASN A 114 7.74 -0.29 -17.57
CA ASN A 114 8.18 1.07 -17.84
C ASN A 114 8.55 1.27 -19.33
N LEU A 115 9.25 0.32 -19.95
CA LEU A 115 9.61 0.40 -21.35
C LEU A 115 8.39 0.47 -22.29
N ILE A 116 7.28 -0.17 -21.89
CA ILE A 116 6.05 -0.20 -22.67
C ILE A 116 5.17 1.01 -22.32
N LEU A 117 4.85 1.19 -21.04
CA LEU A 117 3.82 2.13 -20.60
C LEU A 117 4.27 3.59 -20.60
N ILE A 118 5.55 3.88 -20.36
CA ILE A 118 6.03 5.26 -20.40
C ILE A 118 5.96 5.82 -21.82
N ARG A 119 6.22 5.00 -22.84
CA ARG A 119 6.16 5.42 -24.24
C ARG A 119 4.74 5.85 -24.65
N GLU A 120 3.72 5.17 -24.14
CA GLU A 120 2.31 5.40 -24.49
C GLU A 120 1.64 6.46 -23.60
N LEU A 121 1.92 6.40 -22.28
CA LEU A 121 1.17 7.12 -21.25
C LEU A 121 2.03 8.15 -20.47
N GLY A 122 3.34 8.25 -20.74
CA GLY A 122 4.23 9.17 -20.02
C GLY A 122 4.23 8.93 -18.52
N ALA A 123 3.97 9.98 -17.74
CA ALA A 123 3.97 9.91 -16.27
C ALA A 123 2.91 8.94 -15.70
N TYR A 124 1.75 8.82 -16.34
CA TYR A 124 0.75 7.81 -15.95
C TYR A 124 1.28 6.39 -16.14
N GLY A 125 2.02 6.15 -17.22
CA GLY A 125 2.66 4.87 -17.48
C GLY A 125 3.65 4.48 -16.40
N ALA A 126 4.46 5.43 -15.92
CA ALA A 126 5.37 5.22 -14.80
C ALA A 126 4.62 4.90 -13.50
N ALA A 127 3.52 5.59 -13.22
CA ALA A 127 2.69 5.34 -12.04
C ALA A 127 2.06 3.93 -12.05
N ILE A 128 1.52 3.52 -13.20
CA ILE A 128 0.96 2.18 -13.38
C ILE A 128 2.05 1.11 -13.24
N SER A 129 3.23 1.34 -13.82
CA SER A 129 4.37 0.42 -13.70
C SER A 129 4.82 0.25 -12.26
N ALA A 130 4.84 1.32 -11.46
CA ALA A 130 5.13 1.25 -10.03
C ALA A 130 4.07 0.40 -9.29
N CYS A 131 2.79 0.60 -9.58
CA CYS A 131 1.72 -0.23 -9.01
C CYS A 131 1.87 -1.71 -9.36
N LEU A 132 2.17 -2.02 -10.62
CA LEU A 132 2.38 -3.40 -11.07
C LEU A 132 3.58 -4.05 -10.39
N THR A 133 4.65 -3.29 -10.20
CA THR A 133 5.85 -3.72 -9.49
C THR A 133 5.54 -4.15 -8.06
N GLU A 134 4.94 -3.25 -7.28
CA GLU A 134 4.63 -3.50 -5.88
C GLU A 134 3.59 -4.61 -5.71
N PHE A 135 2.61 -4.66 -6.59
CA PHE A 135 1.66 -5.77 -6.64
C PHE A 135 2.35 -7.11 -6.90
N THR A 136 3.32 -7.15 -7.84
CA THR A 136 4.08 -8.37 -8.15
C THR A 136 4.91 -8.82 -6.95
N VAL A 137 5.63 -7.89 -6.30
CA VAL A 137 6.41 -8.19 -5.09
C VAL A 137 5.52 -8.80 -4.02
N LEU A 138 4.38 -8.15 -3.72
CA LEU A 138 3.41 -8.64 -2.74
C LEU A 138 2.88 -10.03 -3.10
N MET A 139 2.51 -10.26 -4.35
CA MET A 139 1.99 -11.56 -4.79
C MET A 139 3.02 -12.68 -4.67
N VAL A 140 4.26 -12.44 -5.08
CA VAL A 140 5.34 -13.43 -4.96
C VAL A 140 5.61 -13.74 -3.47
N GLN A 141 5.67 -12.73 -2.61
CA GLN A 141 5.82 -12.94 -1.16
C GLN A 141 4.63 -13.72 -0.59
N TYR A 142 3.40 -13.39 -0.97
CA TYR A 142 2.20 -14.11 -0.56
C TYR A 142 2.28 -15.59 -0.94
N PHE A 143 2.71 -15.93 -2.17
CA PHE A 143 2.86 -17.31 -2.60
C PHE A 143 3.86 -18.10 -1.76
N PHE A 144 4.96 -17.48 -1.33
CA PHE A 144 5.94 -18.13 -0.45
C PHE A 144 5.45 -18.33 0.98
N VAL A 145 4.61 -17.41 1.47
CA VAL A 145 4.19 -17.38 2.88
C VAL A 145 2.84 -18.06 3.12
N ARG A 146 1.99 -18.22 2.09
CA ARG A 146 0.59 -18.68 2.21
C ARG A 146 0.37 -20.01 2.92
N LYS A 147 1.37 -20.89 2.97
CA LYS A 147 1.26 -22.20 3.64
C LYS A 147 1.54 -22.12 5.13
N ASP A 148 2.35 -21.17 5.53
CA ASP A 148 2.85 -21.03 6.89
C ASP A 148 2.11 -19.93 7.69
N PHE A 149 1.43 -19.04 6.94
CA PHE A 149 0.76 -17.86 7.49
C PHE A 149 -0.74 -18.05 7.46
N ASN A 150 -1.38 -17.89 8.62
CA ASN A 150 -2.83 -18.04 8.70
C ASN A 150 -3.53 -16.77 8.20
N PHE A 151 -3.99 -16.81 6.96
CA PHE A 151 -4.82 -15.75 6.36
C PHE A 151 -6.31 -15.88 6.68
N GLU A 152 -6.73 -16.82 7.56
CA GLU A 152 -8.12 -16.95 7.95
C GLU A 152 -8.63 -15.67 8.60
N GLY A 153 -9.78 -15.23 8.13
CA GLY A 153 -10.38 -13.96 8.57
C GLY A 153 -9.74 -12.68 8.01
N VAL A 154 -8.60 -12.75 7.31
CA VAL A 154 -8.02 -11.57 6.63
C VAL A 154 -8.93 -11.13 5.49
N LEU A 155 -9.41 -12.08 4.67
CA LEU A 155 -10.27 -11.79 3.52
C LEU A 155 -11.60 -11.16 3.96
N SER A 156 -12.23 -11.68 5.01
CA SER A 156 -13.46 -11.11 5.57
C SER A 156 -13.25 -9.68 6.11
N LYS A 157 -12.11 -9.45 6.78
CA LYS A 157 -11.74 -8.11 7.26
C LYS A 157 -11.38 -7.16 6.13
N LEU A 158 -10.70 -7.66 5.09
CA LEU A 158 -10.39 -6.90 3.88
C LEU A 158 -11.65 -6.31 3.26
N PHE A 159 -12.69 -7.12 3.06
CA PHE A 159 -13.97 -6.63 2.51
C PHE A 159 -14.61 -5.56 3.38
N LYS A 160 -14.60 -5.73 4.71
CA LYS A 160 -15.14 -4.73 5.64
C LYS A 160 -14.36 -3.42 5.58
N TYR A 161 -13.03 -3.49 5.63
CA TYR A 161 -12.17 -2.32 5.59
C TYR A 161 -12.25 -1.60 4.23
N LEU A 162 -12.29 -2.36 3.14
CA LEU A 162 -12.46 -1.83 1.80
C LEU A 162 -13.80 -1.11 1.65
N PHE A 163 -14.89 -1.72 2.15
CA PHE A 163 -16.22 -1.11 2.11
C PHE A 163 -16.26 0.23 2.86
N CYS A 164 -15.74 0.27 4.09
CA CYS A 164 -15.66 1.53 4.86
C CYS A 164 -14.76 2.57 4.15
N ALA A 165 -13.60 2.16 3.63
CA ALA A 165 -12.67 3.05 2.96
C ALA A 165 -13.24 3.59 1.62
N VAL A 166 -14.04 2.79 0.90
CA VAL A 166 -14.75 3.23 -0.32
C VAL A 166 -15.83 4.25 0.02
N ILE A 167 -16.63 4.01 1.06
CA ILE A 167 -17.64 5.00 1.50
C ILE A 167 -16.95 6.33 1.86
N MET A 168 -15.88 6.28 2.64
CA MET A 168 -15.08 7.45 2.97
C MET A 168 -14.56 8.15 1.70
N GLY A 169 -13.99 7.39 0.74
CA GLY A 169 -13.51 7.92 -0.52
C GLY A 169 -14.61 8.60 -1.35
N ILE A 170 -15.82 8.02 -1.39
CA ILE A 170 -16.98 8.62 -2.06
C ILE A 170 -17.33 9.96 -1.40
N CYS A 171 -17.37 10.03 -0.06
CA CYS A 171 -17.64 11.27 0.65
C CYS A 171 -16.59 12.34 0.33
N VAL A 172 -15.30 11.98 0.39
CA VAL A 172 -14.18 12.88 0.06
C VAL A 172 -14.27 13.37 -1.39
N PHE A 173 -14.58 12.49 -2.33
CA PHE A 173 -14.74 12.82 -3.74
C PHE A 173 -15.93 13.77 -3.99
N LEU A 174 -17.08 13.49 -3.39
CA LEU A 174 -18.28 14.34 -3.50
C LEU A 174 -18.03 15.75 -2.94
N ILE A 175 -17.36 15.86 -1.79
CA ILE A 175 -16.97 17.16 -1.22
C ILE A 175 -16.10 17.94 -2.24
N GLY A 176 -15.15 17.26 -2.88
CA GLY A 176 -14.31 17.87 -3.91
C GLY A 176 -15.09 18.35 -5.12
N GLN A 177 -16.09 17.60 -5.56
CA GLN A 177 -16.96 18.02 -6.69
C GLN A 177 -17.86 19.21 -6.33
N TRP A 178 -18.38 19.25 -5.10
CA TRP A 178 -19.33 20.30 -4.69
C TRP A 178 -18.64 21.62 -4.37
N LEU A 179 -17.50 21.59 -3.68
CA LEU A 179 -16.79 22.79 -3.23
C LEU A 179 -15.69 23.24 -4.21
N GLY A 180 -15.31 22.39 -5.20
CA GLY A 180 -14.26 22.70 -6.17
C GLY A 180 -12.86 22.74 -5.56
N VAL A 181 -11.92 23.41 -6.25
CA VAL A 181 -10.51 23.52 -5.81
C VAL A 181 -10.36 24.69 -4.84
N GLY A 182 -10.01 24.42 -3.58
CA GLY A 182 -9.86 25.47 -2.58
C GLY A 182 -9.39 24.96 -1.20
N LEU A 183 -8.96 25.89 -0.35
CA LEU A 183 -8.51 25.58 1.01
C LEU A 183 -9.62 24.91 1.84
N LEU A 184 -10.84 25.45 1.79
CA LEU A 184 -11.97 24.90 2.53
C LEU A 184 -12.31 23.49 2.09
N THR A 185 -12.24 23.19 0.80
CA THR A 185 -12.44 21.85 0.27
C THR A 185 -11.45 20.86 0.87
N ASN A 186 -10.16 21.21 0.84
CA ASN A 186 -9.10 20.34 1.36
C ASN A 186 -9.25 20.12 2.88
N ILE A 187 -9.59 21.13 3.64
CA ILE A 187 -9.85 21.00 5.10
C ILE A 187 -11.03 20.07 5.35
N CYS A 188 -12.16 20.28 4.65
CA CYS A 188 -13.33 19.41 4.78
C CYS A 188 -13.03 17.97 4.39
N GLN A 189 -12.27 17.76 3.31
CA GLN A 189 -11.85 16.42 2.86
C GLN A 189 -10.96 15.71 3.88
N VAL A 190 -10.04 16.43 4.54
CA VAL A 190 -9.15 15.86 5.58
C VAL A 190 -9.91 15.56 6.87
N ILE A 191 -10.93 16.37 7.23
CA ILE A 191 -11.74 16.13 8.45
C ILE A 191 -12.66 14.93 8.27
N VAL A 192 -13.19 14.72 7.07
CA VAL A 192 -14.13 13.62 6.77
C VAL A 192 -13.38 12.31 6.47
N GLY A 193 -12.15 12.38 5.94
CA GLY A 193 -11.29 11.23 5.63
C GLY A 193 -10.42 10.83 6.77
#